data_4caf105bd63664936c444c296a8065ab
#
_entry.id   4caf105bd63664936c444c296a8065ab
#
_cell.length_a   1.000
_cell.length_b   1.000
_cell.length_c   1.000
_cell.angle_alpha   90.00
_cell.angle_beta   90.00
_cell.angle_gamma   90.00
#
_symmetry.space_group_name_H-M   'P 1'
#
loop_
_entity.id
_entity.type
_entity.pdbx_description
1 polymer ?
#
loop_
_entity_poly.entity_id
_entity_poly.type
_entity_poly.pdbx_seq_one_letter_code
_entity_poly.pdbx_strand_id
1 'polypeptide(L)'
;RPADVFFVIDEAYAEYVRDPSFVSCKTLVDEGLENLCVLKTFSKIFAMAGMRLGFTYAAPAVVNKVRTQVAYDIMLNNSAIAAALVELEDKDFIPNSRKANEDARVIVCKTLDELGIEYLDSQTNFIFMNLKAPLKPFQDRMKAENILVGRPFPPAVEWCRVSLSTPDDMKYFAAKLKEFRRKGWV
;
A
#
# COMPACT_ATOMS: atom_id res chain seq x y z
N ARG A 1 5.76 -26.45 -9.18
CA ARG A 1 4.49 -25.66 -9.22
C ARG A 1 3.47 -26.48 -10.00
N PRO A 2 2.22 -26.67 -9.50
CA PRO A 2 1.20 -27.45 -10.21
C PRO A 2 0.87 -26.75 -11.54
N ALA A 3 0.90 -27.51 -12.64
CA ALA A 3 0.62 -26.96 -13.97
C ALA A 3 -0.88 -26.67 -14.20
N ASP A 4 -1.74 -27.24 -13.36
CA ASP A 4 -3.20 -27.08 -13.36
C ASP A 4 -3.70 -25.90 -12.51
N VAL A 5 -2.78 -25.19 -11.81
CA VAL A 5 -3.10 -24.01 -11.00
C VAL A 5 -2.63 -22.76 -11.72
N PHE A 6 -3.50 -21.78 -11.87
CA PHE A 6 -3.14 -20.45 -12.34
C PHE A 6 -2.91 -19.51 -11.14
N PHE A 7 -1.76 -18.82 -11.13
CA PHE A 7 -1.37 -17.92 -10.06
C PHE A 7 -1.68 -16.48 -10.44
N VAL A 8 -2.37 -15.77 -9.54
CA VAL A 8 -2.59 -14.32 -9.63
C VAL A 8 -1.88 -13.69 -8.44
N ILE A 9 -0.81 -12.96 -8.70
CA ILE A 9 0.03 -12.34 -7.68
C ILE A 9 -0.22 -10.84 -7.67
N ASP A 10 -0.72 -10.33 -6.54
CA ASP A 10 -0.92 -8.89 -6.36
C ASP A 10 0.35 -8.26 -5.77
N GLU A 11 1.05 -7.52 -6.61
CA GLU A 11 2.25 -6.77 -6.24
C GLU A 11 2.00 -5.25 -6.15
N ALA A 12 0.81 -4.85 -5.73
CA ALA A 12 0.46 -3.43 -5.63
C ALA A 12 1.37 -2.62 -4.69
N TYR A 13 2.09 -3.27 -3.78
CA TYR A 13 3.00 -2.65 -2.83
C TYR A 13 4.47 -3.05 -3.02
N ALA A 14 4.79 -3.78 -4.07
CA ALA A 14 6.15 -4.32 -4.28
C ALA A 14 7.24 -3.25 -4.28
N GLU A 15 6.94 -2.07 -4.82
CA GLU A 15 7.88 -0.95 -4.88
C GLU A 15 8.24 -0.37 -3.50
N TYR A 16 7.43 -0.62 -2.45
CA TYR A 16 7.74 -0.21 -1.07
C TYR A 16 8.58 -1.21 -0.30
N VAL A 17 8.74 -2.44 -0.79
CA VAL A 17 9.43 -3.50 -0.07
C VAL A 17 10.90 -3.13 0.18
N ARG A 18 11.34 -3.27 1.42
CA ARG A 18 12.69 -2.96 1.91
C ARG A 18 13.56 -4.19 2.07
N ASP A 19 12.93 -5.37 2.18
CA ASP A 19 13.64 -6.64 2.32
C ASP A 19 14.47 -6.93 1.06
N PRO A 20 15.80 -7.02 1.16
CA PRO A 20 16.66 -7.27 0.02
C PRO A 20 16.50 -8.67 -0.58
N SER A 21 15.87 -9.60 0.15
CA SER A 21 15.55 -10.94 -0.34
C SER A 21 14.29 -10.99 -1.21
N PHE A 22 13.52 -9.91 -1.24
CA PHE A 22 12.32 -9.84 -2.06
C PHE A 22 12.65 -9.88 -3.56
N VAL A 23 12.00 -10.82 -4.24
CA VAL A 23 12.08 -10.94 -5.70
C VAL A 23 10.66 -10.87 -6.27
N SER A 24 10.44 -9.94 -7.19
CA SER A 24 9.16 -9.84 -7.91
C SER A 24 8.88 -11.10 -8.71
N CYS A 25 7.64 -11.59 -8.67
CA CYS A 25 7.21 -12.72 -9.50
C CYS A 25 7.23 -12.41 -11.01
N LYS A 26 7.48 -11.14 -11.39
CA LYS A 26 7.75 -10.76 -12.77
C LYS A 26 8.91 -11.58 -13.36
N THR A 27 9.96 -11.87 -12.57
CA THR A 27 11.10 -12.67 -13.02
C THR A 27 10.70 -14.07 -13.50
N LEU A 28 9.69 -14.67 -12.85
CA LEU A 28 9.18 -15.98 -13.25
C LEU A 28 8.43 -15.94 -14.59
N VAL A 29 7.77 -14.84 -14.90
CA VAL A 29 7.14 -14.61 -16.21
C VAL A 29 8.24 -14.45 -17.27
N ASP A 30 9.30 -13.70 -16.96
CA ASP A 30 10.45 -13.50 -17.85
C ASP A 30 11.20 -14.83 -18.12
N GLU A 31 11.22 -15.74 -17.14
CA GLU A 31 11.75 -17.10 -17.25
C GLU A 31 10.81 -18.07 -18.00
N GLY A 32 9.66 -17.59 -18.50
CA GLY A 32 8.73 -18.36 -19.33
C GLY A 32 7.64 -19.09 -18.58
N LEU A 33 7.32 -18.73 -17.32
CA LEU A 33 6.18 -19.31 -16.61
C LEU A 33 4.86 -18.78 -17.19
N GLU A 34 4.06 -19.69 -17.77
CA GLU A 34 2.83 -19.32 -18.49
C GLU A 34 1.55 -19.34 -17.62
N ASN A 35 1.57 -19.97 -16.45
CA ASN A 35 0.40 -20.07 -15.56
C ASN A 35 0.44 -19.02 -14.42
N LEU A 36 0.98 -17.85 -14.70
CA LEU A 36 1.16 -16.76 -13.74
C LEU A 36 0.79 -15.41 -14.36
N CYS A 37 0.13 -14.55 -13.59
CA CYS A 37 0.09 -13.13 -13.86
C CYS A 37 0.42 -12.31 -12.61
N VAL A 38 1.10 -11.19 -12.79
CA VAL A 38 1.44 -10.23 -11.75
C VAL A 38 0.64 -8.97 -11.96
N LEU A 39 -0.10 -8.56 -10.93
CA LEU A 39 -0.91 -7.34 -10.96
C LEU A 39 -0.09 -6.17 -10.37
N LYS A 40 -0.04 -5.08 -11.10
CA LYS A 40 0.62 -3.82 -10.73
C LYS A 40 -0.35 -2.66 -10.78
N THR A 41 -0.09 -1.61 -10.01
CA THR A 41 -0.98 -0.46 -9.95
C THR A 41 -0.24 0.87 -9.86
N PHE A 42 -0.80 1.90 -10.48
CA PHE A 42 -0.37 3.29 -10.29
C PHE A 42 -1.00 3.92 -9.03
N SER A 43 -1.90 3.22 -8.35
CA SER A 43 -2.63 3.75 -7.19
C SER A 43 -1.80 3.93 -5.91
N LYS A 44 -0.60 3.34 -5.82
CA LYS A 44 0.20 3.28 -4.58
C LYS A 44 1.45 4.14 -4.69
N ILE A 45 2.59 3.55 -5.08
CA ILE A 45 3.87 4.26 -5.14
C ILE A 45 3.83 5.49 -6.07
N PHE A 46 3.07 5.40 -7.16
CA PHE A 46 2.88 6.48 -8.13
C PHE A 46 1.81 7.52 -7.72
N ALA A 47 1.23 7.44 -6.53
CA ALA A 47 0.25 8.38 -5.98
C ALA A 47 -1.02 8.64 -6.85
N MET A 48 -1.29 7.82 -7.86
CA MET A 48 -2.38 8.00 -8.84
C MET A 48 -3.66 7.22 -8.48
N ALA A 49 -3.98 7.03 -7.19
CA ALA A 49 -5.13 6.21 -6.77
C ALA A 49 -6.47 6.66 -7.38
N GLY A 50 -6.68 7.98 -7.54
CA GLY A 50 -7.89 8.55 -8.14
C GLY A 50 -8.00 8.33 -9.66
N MET A 51 -6.91 8.07 -10.34
CA MET A 51 -6.86 7.90 -11.80
C MET A 51 -7.32 6.52 -12.27
N ARG A 52 -7.42 5.54 -11.38
CA ARG A 52 -7.92 4.18 -11.62
C ARG A 52 -7.16 3.43 -12.70
N LEU A 53 -5.82 3.41 -12.62
CA LEU A 53 -4.94 2.77 -13.58
C LEU A 53 -4.09 1.69 -12.92
N GLY A 54 -3.89 0.60 -13.64
CA GLY A 54 -3.00 -0.51 -13.29
C GLY A 54 -2.71 -1.35 -14.53
N PHE A 55 -1.86 -2.34 -14.37
CA PHE A 55 -1.51 -3.23 -15.46
C PHE A 55 -1.24 -4.65 -14.98
N THR A 56 -1.34 -5.60 -15.90
CA THR A 56 -1.01 -7.01 -15.67
C THR A 56 0.26 -7.34 -16.44
N TYR A 57 1.21 -7.98 -15.76
CA TYR A 57 2.42 -8.53 -16.38
C TYR A 57 2.29 -10.06 -16.44
N ALA A 58 2.29 -10.62 -17.63
CA ALA A 58 2.09 -12.06 -17.85
C ALA A 58 2.62 -12.48 -19.23
N ALA A 59 2.69 -13.78 -19.49
CA ALA A 59 3.00 -14.29 -20.80
C ALA A 59 1.98 -13.80 -21.87
N PRO A 60 2.41 -13.57 -23.15
CA PRO A 60 1.54 -13.02 -24.18
C PRO A 60 0.22 -13.76 -24.38
N ALA A 61 0.24 -15.08 -24.26
CA ALA A 61 -0.98 -15.91 -24.36
C ALA A 61 -2.01 -15.58 -23.27
N VAL A 62 -1.54 -15.31 -22.02
CA VAL A 62 -2.40 -14.90 -20.91
C VAL A 62 -2.95 -13.49 -21.14
N VAL A 63 -2.07 -12.55 -21.51
CA VAL A 63 -2.51 -11.18 -21.83
C VAL A 63 -3.58 -11.16 -22.89
N ASN A 64 -3.40 -11.91 -23.98
CA ASN A 64 -4.40 -12.01 -25.05
C ASN A 64 -5.75 -12.58 -24.55
N LYS A 65 -5.73 -13.59 -23.69
CA LYS A 65 -6.97 -14.10 -23.07
C LYS A 65 -7.68 -13.05 -22.23
N VAL A 66 -6.94 -12.28 -21.41
CA VAL A 66 -7.53 -11.21 -20.61
C VAL A 66 -8.12 -10.13 -21.51
N ARG A 67 -7.42 -9.73 -22.57
CA ARG A 67 -7.90 -8.74 -23.55
C ARG A 67 -9.23 -9.10 -24.21
N THR A 68 -9.48 -10.37 -24.46
CA THR A 68 -10.76 -10.82 -25.05
C THR A 68 -11.94 -10.75 -24.09
N GLN A 69 -11.70 -10.61 -22.79
CA GLN A 69 -12.75 -10.61 -21.75
C GLN A 69 -13.10 -9.20 -21.24
N VAL A 70 -12.33 -8.19 -21.61
CA VAL A 70 -12.52 -6.82 -21.13
C VAL A 70 -12.47 -5.82 -22.29
N ALA A 71 -13.40 -4.88 -22.29
CA ALA A 71 -13.44 -3.77 -23.27
C ALA A 71 -12.48 -2.65 -22.84
N TYR A 72 -11.22 -2.99 -22.54
CA TYR A 72 -10.31 -2.07 -21.86
C TYR A 72 -9.92 -0.86 -22.71
N ASP A 73 -9.94 -0.96 -24.03
CA ASP A 73 -9.59 0.14 -24.93
C ASP A 73 -10.54 1.35 -24.80
N ILE A 74 -11.77 1.14 -24.30
CA ILE A 74 -12.76 2.20 -24.06
C ILE A 74 -12.97 2.52 -22.58
N MET A 75 -12.37 1.75 -21.67
CA MET A 75 -12.51 1.92 -20.22
C MET A 75 -11.35 2.65 -19.57
N LEU A 76 -10.25 2.88 -20.29
CA LEU A 76 -9.07 3.55 -19.74
C LEU A 76 -9.22 5.08 -19.85
N ASN A 77 -8.89 5.75 -18.74
CA ASN A 77 -8.84 7.20 -18.70
C ASN A 77 -7.57 7.71 -19.42
N ASN A 78 -7.73 8.43 -20.49
CA ASN A 78 -6.62 8.99 -21.29
C ASN A 78 -5.71 9.90 -20.47
N SER A 79 -6.26 10.67 -19.53
CA SER A 79 -5.45 11.51 -18.63
C SER A 79 -4.59 10.66 -17.69
N ALA A 80 -5.11 9.50 -17.24
CA ALA A 80 -4.35 8.57 -16.44
C ALA A 80 -3.20 7.94 -17.23
N ILE A 81 -3.42 7.57 -18.49
CA ILE A 81 -2.38 7.03 -19.37
C ILE A 81 -1.28 8.07 -19.59
N ALA A 82 -1.66 9.31 -19.92
CA ALA A 82 -0.69 10.39 -20.15
C ALA A 82 0.16 10.66 -18.91
N ALA A 83 -0.45 10.73 -17.72
CA ALA A 83 0.27 10.91 -16.46
C ALA A 83 1.20 9.73 -16.16
N ALA A 84 0.72 8.49 -16.34
CA ALA A 84 1.51 7.29 -16.08
C ALA A 84 2.76 7.19 -16.97
N LEU A 85 2.67 7.60 -18.24
CA LEU A 85 3.81 7.63 -19.14
C LEU A 85 4.90 8.59 -18.64
N VAL A 86 4.51 9.78 -18.16
CA VAL A 86 5.45 10.76 -17.59
C VAL A 86 6.10 10.21 -16.32
N GLU A 87 5.31 9.59 -15.41
CA GLU A 87 5.84 9.04 -14.17
C GLU A 87 6.78 7.84 -14.39
N LEU A 88 6.54 7.02 -15.42
CA LEU A 88 7.44 5.91 -15.75
C LEU A 88 8.79 6.39 -16.30
N GLU A 89 8.86 7.58 -16.87
CA GLU A 89 10.10 8.21 -17.35
C GLU A 89 10.85 8.94 -16.24
N ASP A 90 10.16 9.35 -15.16
CA ASP A 90 10.77 10.03 -14.00
C ASP A 90 11.51 9.01 -13.12
N LYS A 91 12.85 9.00 -13.25
CA LYS A 91 13.73 8.08 -12.50
C LYS A 91 13.80 8.39 -11.01
N ASP A 92 13.44 9.60 -10.59
CA ASP A 92 13.54 10.05 -9.20
C ASP A 92 12.23 9.86 -8.45
N PHE A 93 11.10 9.71 -9.13
CA PHE A 93 9.79 9.63 -8.49
C PHE A 93 9.68 8.48 -7.49
N ILE A 94 9.98 7.24 -7.92
CA ILE A 94 9.91 6.05 -7.05
C ILE A 94 10.91 6.15 -5.88
N PRO A 95 12.20 6.46 -6.09
CA PRO A 95 13.15 6.65 -4.99
C PRO A 95 12.69 7.69 -3.96
N ASN A 96 12.20 8.84 -4.41
CA ASN A 96 11.71 9.91 -3.54
C ASN A 96 10.45 9.47 -2.77
N SER A 97 9.50 8.83 -3.42
CA SER A 97 8.29 8.29 -2.78
C SER A 97 8.63 7.22 -1.73
N ARG A 98 9.58 6.33 -2.02
CA ARG A 98 10.07 5.33 -1.05
C ARG A 98 10.71 5.99 0.16
N LYS A 99 11.55 7.00 -0.07
CA LYS A 99 12.21 7.74 1.02
C LYS A 99 11.19 8.45 1.90
N ALA A 100 10.24 9.17 1.32
CA ALA A 100 9.19 9.87 2.07
C ALA A 100 8.35 8.88 2.91
N ASN A 101 7.98 7.74 2.34
CA ASN A 101 7.26 6.68 3.05
C ASN A 101 8.09 6.09 4.20
N GLU A 102 9.38 5.87 4.01
CA GLU A 102 10.27 5.35 5.06
C GLU A 102 10.46 6.36 6.18
N ASP A 103 10.69 7.64 5.86
CA ASP A 103 10.80 8.70 6.86
C ASP A 103 9.51 8.80 7.71
N ALA A 104 8.34 8.73 7.07
CA ALA A 104 7.05 8.69 7.74
C ALA A 104 6.87 7.44 8.62
N ARG A 105 7.26 6.26 8.10
CA ARG A 105 7.20 4.99 8.83
C ARG A 105 8.03 5.03 10.10
N VAL A 106 9.27 5.51 10.00
CA VAL A 106 10.19 5.62 11.16
C VAL A 106 9.58 6.47 12.27
N ILE A 107 8.95 7.60 11.95
CA ILE A 107 8.27 8.46 12.93
C ILE A 107 7.16 7.70 13.66
N VAL A 108 6.32 6.99 12.93
CA VAL A 108 5.18 6.24 13.51
C VAL A 108 5.68 5.06 14.34
N CYS A 109 6.55 4.21 13.78
CA CYS A 109 7.05 3.02 14.49
C CYS A 109 7.80 3.41 15.78
N LYS A 110 8.68 4.40 15.72
CA LYS A 110 9.36 4.92 16.94
C LYS A 110 8.35 5.37 18.00
N THR A 111 7.27 6.03 17.58
CA THR A 111 6.23 6.46 18.53
C THR A 111 5.47 5.28 19.13
N LEU A 112 5.16 4.25 18.33
CA LEU A 112 4.50 3.03 18.82
C LEU A 112 5.40 2.29 19.82
N ASP A 113 6.70 2.18 19.53
CA ASP A 113 7.69 1.58 20.45
C ASP A 113 7.76 2.35 21.79
N GLU A 114 7.85 3.68 21.73
CA GLU A 114 7.86 4.54 22.93
C GLU A 114 6.60 4.38 23.78
N LEU A 115 5.47 4.09 23.17
CA LEU A 115 4.16 3.93 23.83
C LEU A 115 3.85 2.47 24.21
N GLY A 116 4.70 1.52 23.81
CA GLY A 116 4.45 0.08 24.03
C GLY A 116 3.21 -0.43 23.28
N ILE A 117 2.92 0.15 22.10
CA ILE A 117 1.82 -0.26 21.23
C ILE A 117 2.34 -1.28 20.22
N GLU A 118 1.76 -2.47 20.23
CA GLU A 118 2.09 -3.54 19.29
C GLU A 118 1.69 -3.15 17.86
N TYR A 119 2.53 -3.49 16.88
CA TYR A 119 2.24 -3.31 15.46
C TYR A 119 2.92 -4.38 14.61
N LEU A 120 2.44 -4.57 13.39
CA LEU A 120 3.08 -5.47 12.42
C LEU A 120 4.16 -4.70 11.64
N ASP A 121 5.33 -5.32 11.44
CA ASP A 121 6.36 -4.76 10.55
C ASP A 121 5.83 -4.70 9.12
N SER A 122 5.65 -3.48 8.64
CA SER A 122 5.00 -3.23 7.36
C SER A 122 6.02 -3.00 6.26
N GLN A 123 5.80 -3.65 5.12
CA GLN A 123 6.50 -3.41 3.86
C GLN A 123 5.65 -2.59 2.87
N THR A 124 4.67 -1.83 3.38
CA THR A 124 3.70 -1.06 2.58
C THR A 124 3.74 0.43 2.94
N ASN A 125 2.75 1.18 2.48
CA ASN A 125 2.53 2.57 2.88
C ASN A 125 1.48 2.72 4.01
N PHE A 126 1.37 1.74 4.87
CA PHE A 126 0.53 1.81 6.08
C PHE A 126 1.13 0.97 7.21
N ILE A 127 0.76 1.30 8.43
CA ILE A 127 1.05 0.52 9.64
C ILE A 127 -0.26 -0.07 10.16
N PHE A 128 -0.19 -1.31 10.68
CA PHE A 128 -1.32 -1.96 11.35
C PHE A 128 -0.95 -2.16 12.81
N MET A 129 -1.60 -1.41 13.70
CA MET A 129 -1.28 -1.35 15.13
C MET A 129 -2.44 -1.84 15.99
N ASN A 130 -2.13 -2.48 17.11
CA ASN A 130 -3.07 -3.04 18.05
C ASN A 130 -3.41 -2.03 19.16
N LEU A 131 -4.63 -1.54 19.18
CA LEU A 131 -5.10 -0.61 20.22
C LEU A 131 -5.43 -1.32 21.55
N LYS A 132 -5.62 -2.65 21.53
CA LYS A 132 -6.15 -3.44 22.65
C LYS A 132 -7.47 -2.88 23.21
N ALA A 133 -8.21 -2.17 22.36
CA ALA A 133 -9.46 -1.51 22.65
C ALA A 133 -10.32 -1.40 21.38
N PRO A 134 -11.64 -1.21 21.50
CA PRO A 134 -12.50 -1.02 20.33
C PRO A 134 -12.05 0.15 19.45
N LEU A 135 -11.96 -0.09 18.13
CA LEU A 135 -11.46 0.88 17.15
C LEU A 135 -12.34 2.16 17.07
N LYS A 136 -13.66 2.03 17.18
CA LYS A 136 -14.59 3.14 16.94
C LYS A 136 -14.36 4.38 17.83
N PRO A 137 -14.17 4.27 19.16
CA PRO A 137 -13.85 5.43 19.99
C PRO A 137 -12.54 6.13 19.59
N PHE A 138 -11.53 5.35 19.17
CA PHE A 138 -10.27 5.89 18.68
C PHE A 138 -10.47 6.65 17.35
N GLN A 139 -11.22 6.08 16.41
CA GLN A 139 -11.56 6.76 15.16
C GLN A 139 -12.26 8.09 15.39
N ASP A 140 -13.24 8.14 16.31
CA ASP A 140 -14.00 9.37 16.59
C ASP A 140 -13.12 10.46 17.20
N ARG A 141 -12.22 10.09 18.11
CA ARG A 141 -11.26 11.02 18.71
C ARG A 141 -10.24 11.53 17.68
N MET A 142 -9.69 10.64 16.84
CA MET A 142 -8.79 11.05 15.78
C MET A 142 -9.47 11.95 14.75
N LYS A 143 -10.72 11.64 14.40
CA LYS A 143 -11.53 12.48 13.51
C LYS A 143 -11.77 13.88 14.08
N ALA A 144 -11.95 14.02 15.39
CA ALA A 144 -12.08 15.33 16.05
C ALA A 144 -10.78 16.16 15.95
N GLU A 145 -9.67 15.51 15.74
CA GLU A 145 -8.35 16.13 15.46
C GLU A 145 -8.04 16.23 13.95
N ASN A 146 -9.04 16.07 13.08
CA ASN A 146 -8.91 16.05 11.62
C ASN A 146 -8.01 14.91 11.07
N ILE A 147 -7.88 13.81 11.81
CA ILE A 147 -7.13 12.62 11.40
C ILE A 147 -8.10 11.50 11.07
N LEU A 148 -8.11 11.03 9.82
CA LEU A 148 -8.91 9.89 9.40
C LEU A 148 -8.03 8.64 9.39
N VAL A 149 -8.37 7.65 10.23
CA VAL A 149 -7.70 6.34 10.25
C VAL A 149 -8.56 5.26 9.59
N GLY A 150 -7.95 4.10 9.32
CA GLY A 150 -8.57 3.03 8.54
C GLY A 150 -9.87 2.48 9.13
N ARG A 151 -10.62 1.78 8.27
CA ARG A 151 -11.84 1.05 8.67
C ARG A 151 -11.51 -0.19 9.52
N PRO A 152 -12.50 -0.80 10.20
CA PRO A 152 -12.33 -2.09 10.84
C PRO A 152 -11.95 -3.20 9.84
N PHE A 153 -11.18 -4.18 10.30
CA PHE A 153 -10.77 -5.37 9.54
C PHE A 153 -11.12 -6.64 10.33
N PRO A 154 -12.40 -7.10 10.36
CA PRO A 154 -12.75 -8.32 11.06
C PRO A 154 -11.93 -9.53 10.55
N PRO A 155 -11.49 -10.43 11.47
CA PRO A 155 -11.78 -10.44 12.90
C PRO A 155 -10.88 -9.50 13.76
N ALA A 156 -9.92 -8.80 13.18
CA ALA A 156 -8.96 -7.93 13.88
C ALA A 156 -9.60 -6.56 14.24
N VAL A 157 -10.68 -6.56 15.03
CA VAL A 157 -11.51 -5.38 15.32
C VAL A 157 -10.87 -4.37 16.27
N GLU A 158 -9.81 -4.77 16.97
CA GLU A 158 -9.01 -3.91 17.86
C GLU A 158 -7.79 -3.31 17.16
N TRP A 159 -7.59 -3.69 15.89
CA TRP A 159 -6.47 -3.21 15.11
C TRP A 159 -6.85 -2.02 14.25
N CYS A 160 -5.97 -1.05 14.24
CA CYS A 160 -6.11 0.17 13.46
C CYS A 160 -5.08 0.21 12.33
N ARG A 161 -5.55 0.39 11.10
CA ARG A 161 -4.67 0.68 9.96
C ARG A 161 -4.49 2.20 9.82
N VAL A 162 -3.24 2.64 9.85
CA VAL A 162 -2.85 4.03 9.63
C VAL A 162 -2.07 4.12 8.32
N SER A 163 -2.61 4.79 7.33
CA SER A 163 -1.88 5.08 6.08
C SER A 163 -0.80 6.11 6.37
N LEU A 164 0.40 5.87 5.86
CA LEU A 164 1.51 6.80 5.97
C LEU A 164 1.28 7.95 4.97
N SER A 165 1.38 9.16 5.46
CA SER A 165 1.33 10.41 4.71
C SER A 165 2.71 11.08 4.73
N THR A 166 2.77 12.39 4.62
CA THR A 166 4.03 13.13 4.73
C THR A 166 4.65 12.97 6.13
N PRO A 167 5.97 13.10 6.27
CA PRO A 167 6.61 13.08 7.59
C PRO A 167 6.00 14.08 8.59
N ASP A 168 5.55 15.26 8.13
CA ASP A 168 4.94 16.25 9.01
C ASP A 168 3.55 15.85 9.48
N ASP A 169 2.72 15.26 8.61
CA ASP A 169 1.44 14.67 9.02
C ASP A 169 1.65 13.54 10.05
N MET A 170 2.69 12.73 9.84
CA MET A 170 2.98 11.63 10.78
C MET A 170 3.54 12.13 12.12
N LYS A 171 4.27 13.24 12.16
CA LYS A 171 4.63 13.91 13.42
C LYS A 171 3.38 14.41 14.16
N TYR A 172 2.43 15.00 13.43
CA TYR A 172 1.16 15.43 14.03
C TYR A 172 0.36 14.25 14.58
N PHE A 173 0.19 13.19 13.79
CA PHE A 173 -0.44 11.95 14.24
C PHE A 173 0.24 11.40 15.50
N ALA A 174 1.57 11.31 15.51
CA ALA A 174 2.36 10.83 16.64
C ALA A 174 2.15 11.67 17.91
N ALA A 175 2.10 13.00 17.77
CA ALA A 175 1.83 13.90 18.90
C ALA A 175 0.43 13.65 19.50
N LYS A 176 -0.59 13.48 18.65
CA LYS A 176 -1.96 13.16 19.09
C LYS A 176 -2.07 11.77 19.72
N LEU A 177 -1.37 10.78 19.18
CA LEU A 177 -1.33 9.45 19.77
C LEU A 177 -0.70 9.46 21.17
N LYS A 178 0.40 10.20 21.37
CA LYS A 178 1.02 10.41 22.70
C LYS A 178 0.09 11.13 23.67
N GLU A 179 -0.67 12.11 23.20
CA GLU A 179 -1.68 12.80 24.00
C GLU A 179 -2.79 11.85 24.44
N PHE A 180 -3.30 11.01 23.52
CA PHE A 180 -4.34 10.02 23.80
C PHE A 180 -3.85 8.96 24.80
N ARG A 181 -2.61 8.52 24.71
CA ARG A 181 -2.01 7.60 25.68
C ARG A 181 -1.97 8.21 27.07
N ARG A 182 -1.57 9.49 27.20
CA ARG A 182 -1.57 10.19 28.51
C ARG A 182 -2.95 10.33 29.12
N LYS A 183 -3.98 10.39 28.28
CA LYS A 183 -5.40 10.45 28.71
C LYS A 183 -6.00 9.06 29.00
N GLY A 184 -5.25 7.99 28.80
CA GLY A 184 -5.75 6.61 28.96
C GLY A 184 -6.78 6.22 27.88
N TRP A 185 -6.69 6.80 26.70
CA TRP A 185 -7.64 6.56 25.61
C TRP A 185 -7.14 5.51 24.61
N VAL A 186 -5.89 5.12 24.70
CA VAL A 186 -5.20 4.12 23.89
C VAL A 186 -4.03 3.51 24.67
#